data_b133ed0bceb5865b6a447422c0bca31d
#
_entry.id   b133ed0bceb5865b6a447422c0bca31d
#
_cell.length_a   1.000
_cell.length_b   1.000
_cell.length_c   1.000
_cell.angle_alpha   90.00
_cell.angle_beta   90.00
_cell.angle_gamma   90.00
#
_symmetry.space_group_name_H-M   'P 1'
#
loop_
_entity.id
_entity.type
_entity.pdbx_description
1 polymer ?
#
loop_
_entity_poly.entity_id
_entity_poly.type
_entity_poly.pdbx_seq_one_letter_code
_entity_poly.pdbx_strand_id
1 'polypeptide(L)'
;DMSVNIAIDGPAGAGKSTIAKAVAKELEFIYVDTGAMYRAMALYLLQQGISPKETEKMEEACAKAEISIIYEEGAQQVLLNGENVTGLLRQEEVGNMASVSSANPKIRKKLVELQRILASRENVVMDGRDIGTCVLPNAQVKVYLTASARTRALRRCKELEEKGISCVLEEIEADINERDHRDMTREISPLKQAEDAVLLDSSDMTIEEVKEAIISLYKKRKGV
;
A
#
# COMPACT_ATOMS: atom_id res chain seq x y z
N ASP A 1 25.43 -3.71 9.45
CA ASP A 1 24.41 -4.69 9.05
C ASP A 1 23.39 -4.01 8.16
N MET A 2 23.09 -4.65 7.02
CA MET A 2 22.08 -4.13 6.09
C MET A 2 20.68 -4.41 6.64
N SER A 3 19.79 -3.43 6.52
CA SER A 3 18.37 -3.62 6.86
C SER A 3 17.73 -4.69 5.97
N VAL A 4 16.75 -5.41 6.52
CA VAL A 4 15.98 -6.41 5.78
C VAL A 4 14.66 -5.81 5.35
N ASN A 5 14.33 -5.99 4.09
CA ASN A 5 13.10 -5.45 3.51
C ASN A 5 12.26 -6.56 2.90
N ILE A 6 10.99 -6.58 3.26
CA ILE A 6 9.98 -7.48 2.70
C ILE A 6 8.96 -6.62 1.94
N ALA A 7 8.86 -6.85 0.64
CA ALA A 7 7.93 -6.15 -0.24
C ALA A 7 6.70 -7.03 -0.51
N ILE A 8 5.52 -6.51 -0.27
CA ILE A 8 4.25 -7.20 -0.54
C ILE A 8 3.44 -6.33 -1.49
N ASP A 9 3.36 -6.73 -2.74
CA ASP A 9 2.56 -6.06 -3.76
C ASP A 9 1.34 -6.90 -4.11
N GLY A 10 0.37 -6.27 -4.70
CA GLY A 10 -0.84 -6.95 -5.12
C GLY A 10 -2.02 -6.01 -5.31
N PRO A 11 -3.11 -6.49 -5.90
CA PRO A 11 -4.29 -5.67 -6.18
C PRO A 11 -5.04 -5.25 -4.92
N ALA A 12 -5.94 -4.27 -5.09
CA ALA A 12 -6.80 -3.80 -4.02
C ALA A 12 -7.66 -4.94 -3.45
N GLY A 13 -7.83 -4.96 -2.13
CA GLY A 13 -8.65 -5.97 -1.46
C GLY A 13 -8.03 -7.35 -1.34
N ALA A 14 -6.75 -7.51 -1.65
CA ALA A 14 -6.03 -8.79 -1.49
C ALA A 14 -5.63 -9.09 -0.05
N GLY A 15 -5.88 -8.15 0.89
CA GLY A 15 -5.53 -8.33 2.30
C GLY A 15 -4.08 -7.99 2.63
N LYS A 16 -3.40 -7.25 1.77
CA LYS A 16 -1.98 -6.89 1.94
C LYS A 16 -1.67 -6.24 3.28
N SER A 17 -2.46 -5.25 3.68
CA SER A 17 -2.20 -4.52 4.93
C SER A 17 -2.32 -5.40 6.16
N THR A 18 -3.34 -6.23 6.21
CA THR A 18 -3.55 -7.19 7.33
C THR A 18 -2.38 -8.18 7.40
N ILE A 19 -1.99 -8.74 6.28
CA ILE A 19 -0.87 -9.69 6.19
C ILE A 19 0.45 -9.02 6.52
N ALA A 20 0.71 -7.84 5.95
CA ALA A 20 1.96 -7.11 6.18
C ALA A 20 2.12 -6.73 7.66
N LYS A 21 1.05 -6.27 8.31
CA LYS A 21 1.05 -5.98 9.75
C LYS A 21 1.34 -7.22 10.58
N ALA A 22 0.73 -8.35 10.24
CA ALA A 22 0.93 -9.61 10.96
C ALA A 22 2.37 -10.12 10.82
N VAL A 23 2.94 -10.06 9.63
CA VAL A 23 4.34 -10.43 9.37
C VAL A 23 5.29 -9.50 10.13
N ALA A 24 5.07 -8.20 10.05
CA ALA A 24 5.90 -7.20 10.74
C ALA A 24 5.89 -7.41 12.25
N LYS A 25 4.73 -7.66 12.82
CA LYS A 25 4.58 -7.91 14.26
C LYS A 25 5.37 -9.16 14.71
N GLU A 26 5.25 -10.25 13.97
CA GLU A 26 5.95 -11.50 14.34
C GLU A 26 7.45 -11.38 14.19
N LEU A 27 7.94 -10.68 13.16
CA LEU A 27 9.38 -10.49 12.93
C LEU A 27 9.97 -9.29 13.67
N GLU A 28 9.13 -8.52 14.37
CA GLU A 28 9.52 -7.28 15.03
C GLU A 28 10.09 -6.25 14.05
N PHE A 29 9.54 -6.22 12.85
CA PHE A 29 9.83 -5.26 11.80
C PHE A 29 8.84 -4.11 11.84
N ILE A 30 9.20 -2.98 11.23
CA ILE A 30 8.29 -1.86 11.05
C ILE A 30 7.40 -2.14 9.83
N TYR A 31 6.10 -1.93 10.00
CA TYR A 31 5.16 -1.97 8.90
C TYR A 31 5.05 -0.59 8.26
N VAL A 32 5.20 -0.52 6.94
CA VAL A 32 5.04 0.73 6.18
C VAL A 32 3.88 0.60 5.20
N ASP A 33 2.81 1.38 5.44
CA ASP A 33 1.67 1.51 4.55
C ASP A 33 1.93 2.67 3.58
N THR A 34 2.33 2.34 2.36
CA THR A 34 2.62 3.37 1.36
C THR A 34 1.37 4.07 0.85
N GLY A 35 0.25 3.36 0.79
CA GLY A 35 -1.04 3.95 0.41
C GLY A 35 -1.46 5.09 1.32
N ALA A 36 -1.20 4.97 2.62
CA ALA A 36 -1.48 6.04 3.59
C ALA A 36 -0.68 7.31 3.28
N MET A 37 0.54 7.17 2.80
CA MET A 37 1.40 8.31 2.42
C MET A 37 0.82 9.05 1.21
N TYR A 38 0.36 8.31 0.19
CA TYR A 38 -0.31 8.91 -0.97
C TYR A 38 -1.62 9.58 -0.58
N ARG A 39 -2.35 9.01 0.36
CA ARG A 39 -3.58 9.62 0.89
C ARG A 39 -3.31 10.90 1.68
N ALA A 40 -2.23 10.97 2.43
CA ALA A 40 -1.85 12.20 3.12
C ALA A 40 -1.54 13.32 2.13
N MET A 41 -0.84 13.00 1.03
CA MET A 41 -0.60 13.97 -0.04
C MET A 41 -1.91 14.41 -0.70
N ALA A 42 -2.81 13.46 -0.96
CA ALA A 42 -4.13 13.75 -1.51
C ALA A 42 -4.96 14.64 -0.58
N LEU A 43 -4.92 14.39 0.72
CA LEU A 43 -5.59 15.22 1.72
C LEU A 43 -5.09 16.66 1.65
N TYR A 44 -3.78 16.84 1.54
CA TYR A 44 -3.20 18.18 1.40
C TYR A 44 -3.75 18.91 0.16
N LEU A 45 -3.82 18.23 -0.97
CA LEU A 45 -4.39 18.80 -2.20
C LEU A 45 -5.86 19.21 -2.01
N LEU A 46 -6.65 18.37 -1.34
CA LEU A 46 -8.06 18.69 -1.04
C LEU A 46 -8.16 19.91 -0.11
N GLN A 47 -7.32 19.99 0.92
CA GLN A 47 -7.28 21.14 1.84
C GLN A 47 -6.92 22.43 1.12
N GLN A 48 -6.07 22.37 0.10
CA GLN A 48 -5.67 23.51 -0.71
C GLN A 48 -6.65 23.85 -1.84
N GLY A 49 -7.70 23.04 -2.01
CA GLY A 49 -8.68 23.25 -3.06
C GLY A 49 -8.13 23.05 -4.47
N ILE A 50 -7.12 22.20 -4.63
CA ILE A 50 -6.44 21.95 -5.90
C ILE A 50 -7.05 20.76 -6.60
N SER A 51 -7.47 20.94 -7.87
CA SER A 51 -7.98 19.87 -8.71
C SER A 51 -6.80 19.06 -9.30
N PRO A 52 -6.94 17.73 -9.45
CA PRO A 52 -5.91 16.91 -10.10
C PRO A 52 -5.70 17.27 -11.58
N LYS A 53 -6.60 18.06 -12.17
CA LYS A 53 -6.46 18.57 -13.53
C LYS A 53 -5.49 19.76 -13.62
N GLU A 54 -5.23 20.40 -12.48
CA GLU A 54 -4.31 21.55 -12.37
C GLU A 54 -2.88 21.03 -12.05
N THR A 55 -2.28 20.35 -13.01
CA THR A 55 -1.01 19.62 -12.83
C THR A 55 0.09 20.46 -12.21
N GLU A 56 0.34 21.66 -12.72
CA GLU A 56 1.41 22.53 -12.21
C GLU A 56 1.17 22.98 -10.78
N LYS A 57 -0.06 23.37 -10.45
CA LYS A 57 -0.45 23.76 -9.07
C LYS A 57 -0.31 22.58 -8.11
N MET A 58 -0.74 21.41 -8.56
CA MET A 58 -0.64 20.17 -7.80
C MET A 58 0.82 19.86 -7.48
N GLU A 59 1.70 19.91 -8.47
CA GLU A 59 3.12 19.63 -8.30
C GLU A 59 3.81 20.66 -7.39
N GLU A 60 3.50 21.95 -7.53
CA GLU A 60 4.01 23.00 -6.64
C GLU A 60 3.58 22.82 -5.20
N ALA A 61 2.30 22.51 -4.99
CA ALA A 61 1.76 22.28 -3.66
C ALA A 61 2.40 21.07 -2.99
N CYS A 62 2.49 19.95 -3.73
CA CYS A 62 3.09 18.73 -3.22
C CYS A 62 4.59 18.88 -2.91
N ALA A 63 5.30 19.70 -3.65
CA ALA A 63 6.71 19.98 -3.38
C ALA A 63 6.91 20.65 -2.01
N LYS A 64 5.95 21.43 -1.54
CA LYS A 64 6.00 22.15 -0.26
C LYS A 64 5.46 21.32 0.91
N ALA A 65 4.69 20.28 0.65
CA ALA A 65 4.12 19.47 1.70
C ALA A 65 5.19 18.58 2.34
N GLU A 66 5.25 18.58 3.68
CA GLU A 66 6.09 17.65 4.43
C GLU A 66 5.25 16.49 4.92
N ILE A 67 5.62 15.29 4.50
CA ILE A 67 5.02 14.06 4.99
C ILE A 67 6.08 13.31 5.77
N SER A 68 5.75 12.94 7.01
CA SER A 68 6.61 12.14 7.85
C SER A 68 5.82 11.02 8.52
N ILE A 69 6.54 10.04 9.03
CA ILE A 69 5.94 8.88 9.67
C ILE A 69 6.56 8.74 11.06
N ILE A 70 5.69 8.56 12.05
CA ILE A 70 6.08 8.17 13.40
C ILE A 70 5.35 6.89 13.78
N TYR A 71 5.82 6.22 14.79
CA TYR A 71 5.18 5.01 15.32
C TYR A 71 4.75 5.25 16.76
N GLU A 72 3.47 5.03 17.03
CA GLU A 72 2.89 5.10 18.36
C GLU A 72 2.31 3.73 18.68
N GLU A 73 2.77 3.12 19.76
CA GLU A 73 2.34 1.78 20.18
C GLU A 73 2.48 0.73 19.06
N GLY A 74 3.52 0.87 18.22
CA GLY A 74 3.77 -0.02 17.10
C GLY A 74 2.95 0.27 15.85
N ALA A 75 2.03 1.25 15.88
CA ALA A 75 1.20 1.62 14.75
C ALA A 75 1.76 2.84 14.00
N GLN A 76 1.73 2.77 12.67
CA GLN A 76 2.14 3.87 11.82
C GLN A 76 1.19 5.06 11.98
N GLN A 77 1.76 6.24 12.21
CA GLN A 77 1.05 7.51 12.19
C GLN A 77 1.65 8.37 11.09
N VAL A 78 0.79 9.00 10.29
CA VAL A 78 1.22 9.87 9.20
C VAL A 78 1.03 11.32 9.61
N LEU A 79 2.11 12.09 9.52
CA LEU A 79 2.10 13.52 9.79
C LEU A 79 2.15 14.29 8.48
N LEU A 80 1.26 15.25 8.34
CA LEU A 80 1.24 16.20 7.22
C LEU A 80 1.57 17.57 7.78
N ASN A 81 2.70 18.13 7.39
CA ASN A 81 3.20 19.41 7.90
C ASN A 81 3.22 19.46 9.45
N GLY A 82 3.64 18.35 10.05
CA GLY A 82 3.74 18.20 11.50
C GLY A 82 2.45 17.82 12.22
N GLU A 83 1.32 17.80 11.54
CA GLU A 83 0.02 17.46 12.12
C GLU A 83 -0.34 15.99 11.81
N ASN A 84 -0.78 15.25 12.84
CA ASN A 84 -1.20 13.86 12.66
C ASN A 84 -2.54 13.79 11.93
N VAL A 85 -2.53 13.28 10.72
CA VAL A 85 -3.72 13.17 9.86
C VAL A 85 -4.20 11.73 9.69
N THR A 86 -3.62 10.79 10.40
CA THR A 86 -3.92 9.36 10.25
C THR A 86 -5.43 9.05 10.26
N GLY A 87 -6.18 9.67 11.16
CA GLY A 87 -7.63 9.47 11.28
C GLY A 87 -8.46 10.01 10.11
N LEU A 88 -7.88 10.85 9.26
CA LEU A 88 -8.57 11.47 8.13
C LEU A 88 -8.35 10.73 6.80
N LEU A 89 -7.42 9.78 6.76
CA LEU A 89 -6.96 9.18 5.51
C LEU A 89 -7.92 8.17 4.88
N ARG A 90 -8.86 7.64 5.65
CA ARG A 90 -9.81 6.61 5.18
C ARG A 90 -11.08 7.18 4.55
N GLN A 91 -11.24 8.48 4.52
CA GLN A 91 -12.38 9.14 3.87
C GLN A 91 -12.38 8.82 2.37
N GLU A 92 -13.55 8.57 1.81
CA GLU A 92 -13.72 8.21 0.40
C GLU A 92 -13.12 9.27 -0.54
N GLU A 93 -13.37 10.53 -0.24
CA GLU A 93 -12.84 11.66 -1.01
C GLU A 93 -11.31 11.66 -1.07
N VAL A 94 -10.67 11.35 0.04
CA VAL A 94 -9.21 11.24 0.12
C VAL A 94 -8.71 10.07 -0.72
N GLY A 95 -9.36 8.92 -0.62
CA GLY A 95 -9.01 7.74 -1.43
C GLY A 95 -9.16 7.99 -2.92
N ASN A 96 -10.22 8.66 -3.34
CA ASN A 96 -10.46 9.01 -4.75
C ASN A 96 -9.39 9.97 -5.28
N MET A 97 -9.07 11.00 -4.51
CA MET A 97 -8.00 11.95 -4.88
C MET A 97 -6.63 11.25 -4.94
N ALA A 98 -6.33 10.36 -4.00
CA ALA A 98 -5.08 9.60 -4.00
C ALA A 98 -4.95 8.71 -5.23
N SER A 99 -6.03 8.08 -5.65
CA SER A 99 -6.04 7.24 -6.86
C SER A 99 -5.61 8.01 -8.11
N VAL A 100 -6.01 9.27 -8.21
CA VAL A 100 -5.65 10.13 -9.36
C VAL A 100 -4.28 10.77 -9.17
N SER A 101 -4.02 11.39 -8.02
CA SER A 101 -2.78 12.13 -7.78
C SER A 101 -1.55 11.23 -7.69
N SER A 102 -1.70 10.00 -7.24
CA SER A 102 -0.58 9.04 -7.13
C SER A 102 0.05 8.66 -8.47
N ALA A 103 -0.62 8.93 -9.58
CA ALA A 103 -0.08 8.71 -10.92
C ALA A 103 0.94 9.81 -11.33
N ASN A 104 0.96 10.93 -10.63
CA ASN A 104 1.88 12.02 -10.97
C ASN A 104 3.33 11.67 -10.63
N PRO A 105 4.27 11.78 -11.61
CA PRO A 105 5.67 11.37 -11.41
C PRO A 105 6.40 12.11 -10.28
N LYS A 106 6.15 13.39 -10.12
CA LYS A 106 6.81 14.21 -9.09
C LYS A 106 6.33 13.87 -7.69
N ILE A 107 5.04 13.59 -7.53
CA ILE A 107 4.46 13.12 -6.27
C ILE A 107 5.05 11.76 -5.92
N ARG A 108 5.09 10.85 -6.88
CA ARG A 108 5.67 9.52 -6.66
C ARG A 108 7.13 9.61 -6.26
N LYS A 109 7.93 10.39 -6.98
CA LYS A 109 9.35 10.56 -6.69
C LYS A 109 9.59 10.98 -5.23
N LYS A 110 8.84 11.97 -4.77
CA LYS A 110 8.94 12.48 -3.41
C LYS A 110 8.63 11.41 -2.36
N LEU A 111 7.52 10.70 -2.53
CA LEU A 111 7.10 9.67 -1.57
C LEU A 111 7.98 8.42 -1.65
N VAL A 112 8.46 8.05 -2.82
CA VAL A 112 9.40 6.92 -2.99
C VAL A 112 10.72 7.21 -2.27
N GLU A 113 11.23 8.43 -2.34
CA GLU A 113 12.44 8.82 -1.60
C GLU A 113 12.26 8.63 -0.09
N LEU A 114 11.12 9.05 0.46
CA LEU A 114 10.81 8.85 1.88
C LEU A 114 10.73 7.36 2.23
N GLN A 115 10.08 6.56 1.40
CA GLN A 115 9.97 5.12 1.59
C GLN A 115 11.34 4.43 1.58
N ARG A 116 12.22 4.81 0.67
CA ARG A 116 13.58 4.28 0.57
C ARG A 116 14.45 4.66 1.78
N ILE A 117 14.30 5.86 2.30
CA ILE A 117 15.00 6.30 3.51
C ILE A 117 14.59 5.42 4.70
N LEU A 118 13.30 5.19 4.89
CA LEU A 118 12.81 4.30 5.95
C LEU A 118 13.37 2.89 5.80
N ALA A 119 13.32 2.33 4.61
CA ALA A 119 13.79 0.97 4.33
C ALA A 119 15.31 0.82 4.50
N SER A 120 16.07 1.89 4.31
CA SER A 120 17.53 1.87 4.50
C SER A 120 17.95 1.87 5.96
N ARG A 121 17.09 2.37 6.84
CA ARG A 121 17.40 2.55 8.28
C ARG A 121 16.83 1.45 9.16
N GLU A 122 15.72 0.85 8.74
CA GLU A 122 14.95 -0.08 9.55
C GLU A 122 14.65 -1.36 8.78
N ASN A 123 14.44 -2.44 9.51
CA ASN A 123 13.85 -3.64 8.92
C ASN A 123 12.37 -3.36 8.70
N VAL A 124 11.92 -3.45 7.44
CA VAL A 124 10.55 -3.07 7.10
C VAL A 124 9.79 -4.17 6.36
N VAL A 125 8.49 -4.21 6.61
CA VAL A 125 7.52 -4.87 5.73
C VAL A 125 6.72 -3.75 5.09
N MET A 126 6.83 -3.62 3.78
CA MET A 126 6.20 -2.53 3.03
C MET A 126 5.22 -3.10 2.02
N ASP A 127 4.00 -2.61 1.99
CA ASP A 127 3.00 -3.04 1.02
C ASP A 127 2.63 -1.92 0.05
N GLY A 128 2.24 -2.31 -1.14
CA GLY A 128 1.85 -1.37 -2.18
C GLY A 128 1.53 -2.05 -3.50
N ARG A 129 1.88 -1.40 -4.60
CA ARG A 129 1.67 -1.88 -5.98
C ARG A 129 2.97 -2.06 -6.75
N ASP A 130 3.99 -1.33 -6.38
CA ASP A 130 5.25 -1.21 -7.11
C ASP A 130 6.48 -1.32 -6.19
N ILE A 131 6.32 -1.92 -5.03
CA ILE A 131 7.39 -1.97 -4.02
C ILE A 131 8.54 -2.85 -4.51
N GLY A 132 8.25 -4.07 -4.94
CA GLY A 132 9.28 -5.00 -5.40
C GLY A 132 9.84 -4.66 -6.78
N THR A 133 9.09 -3.92 -7.60
CA THR A 133 9.54 -3.53 -8.95
C THR A 133 10.29 -2.21 -8.99
N CYS A 134 9.82 -1.21 -8.26
CA CYS A 134 10.32 0.17 -8.37
C CYS A 134 10.90 0.74 -7.09
N VAL A 135 10.22 0.59 -5.96
CA VAL A 135 10.63 1.24 -4.70
C VAL A 135 11.82 0.54 -4.06
N LEU A 136 11.72 -0.76 -3.86
CA LEU A 136 12.72 -1.61 -3.22
C LEU A 136 13.11 -2.77 -4.14
N PRO A 137 13.76 -2.48 -5.29
CA PRO A 137 14.08 -3.53 -6.26
C PRO A 137 15.06 -4.57 -5.72
N ASN A 138 15.77 -4.27 -4.64
CA ASN A 138 16.71 -5.16 -3.99
C ASN A 138 16.18 -5.75 -2.66
N ALA A 139 14.88 -5.68 -2.41
CA ALA A 139 14.29 -6.29 -1.22
C ALA A 139 14.62 -7.79 -1.17
N GLN A 140 14.97 -8.28 0.01
CA GLN A 140 15.37 -9.67 0.20
C GLN A 140 14.23 -10.65 -0.02
N VAL A 141 13.00 -10.22 0.30
CA VAL A 141 11.79 -11.02 0.05
C VAL A 141 10.80 -10.16 -0.72
N LYS A 142 10.30 -10.69 -1.82
CA LYS A 142 9.26 -10.04 -2.62
C LYS A 142 8.10 -11.02 -2.81
N VAL A 143 6.91 -10.57 -2.49
CA VAL A 143 5.68 -11.34 -2.62
C VAL A 143 4.69 -10.55 -3.46
N TYR A 144 4.09 -11.22 -4.43
CA TYR A 144 2.92 -10.72 -5.14
C TYR A 144 1.71 -11.47 -4.60
N LEU A 145 0.91 -10.79 -3.77
CA LEU A 145 -0.25 -11.36 -3.12
C LEU A 145 -1.49 -11.07 -3.95
N THR A 146 -2.17 -12.12 -4.39
CA THR A 146 -3.38 -12.01 -5.21
C THR A 146 -4.50 -12.90 -4.68
N ALA A 147 -5.69 -12.64 -5.16
CA ALA A 147 -6.87 -13.47 -5.05
C ALA A 147 -7.79 -13.09 -6.20
N SER A 148 -8.71 -13.97 -6.60
CA SER A 148 -9.65 -13.66 -7.66
C SER A 148 -10.49 -12.40 -7.29
N ALA A 149 -10.92 -11.65 -8.31
CA ALA A 149 -11.77 -10.47 -8.09
C ALA A 149 -13.05 -10.86 -7.33
N ARG A 150 -13.61 -12.00 -7.64
CA ARG A 150 -14.80 -12.54 -6.95
C ARG A 150 -14.52 -12.79 -5.47
N THR A 151 -13.41 -13.42 -5.13
CA THR A 151 -13.00 -13.71 -3.75
C THR A 151 -12.79 -12.40 -2.96
N ARG A 152 -12.12 -11.43 -3.57
CA ARG A 152 -11.89 -10.13 -2.95
C ARG A 152 -13.19 -9.37 -2.72
N ALA A 153 -14.12 -9.43 -3.68
CA ALA A 153 -15.44 -8.84 -3.56
C ALA A 153 -16.25 -9.49 -2.43
N LEU A 154 -16.22 -10.81 -2.32
CA LEU A 154 -16.89 -11.54 -1.22
C LEU A 154 -16.33 -11.15 0.15
N ARG A 155 -15.02 -11.05 0.28
CA ARG A 155 -14.36 -10.60 1.52
C ARG A 155 -14.79 -9.18 1.88
N ARG A 156 -14.84 -8.29 0.91
CA ARG A 156 -15.24 -6.89 1.10
C ARG A 156 -16.72 -6.79 1.51
N CYS A 157 -17.59 -7.54 0.87
CA CYS A 157 -19.00 -7.59 1.24
C CYS A 157 -19.19 -8.06 2.67
N LYS A 158 -18.47 -9.10 3.08
CA LYS A 158 -18.53 -9.61 4.44
C LYS A 158 -18.13 -8.55 5.47
N GLU A 159 -17.05 -7.81 5.21
CA GLU A 159 -16.62 -6.72 6.08
C GLU A 159 -17.67 -5.61 6.19
N LEU A 160 -18.28 -5.23 5.08
CA LEU A 160 -19.33 -4.21 5.05
C LEU A 160 -20.58 -4.66 5.81
N GLU A 161 -21.01 -5.90 5.62
CA GLU A 161 -22.16 -6.47 6.30
C GLU A 161 -21.93 -6.55 7.82
N GLU A 162 -20.73 -6.92 8.26
CA GLU A 162 -20.35 -6.93 9.67
C GLU A 162 -20.43 -5.52 10.30
N LYS A 163 -20.26 -4.48 9.49
CA LYS A 163 -20.42 -3.08 9.92
C LYS A 163 -21.85 -2.56 9.76
N GLY A 164 -22.79 -3.42 9.38
CA GLY A 164 -24.19 -3.03 9.14
C GLY A 164 -24.42 -2.29 7.84
N ILE A 165 -23.47 -2.33 6.91
CA ILE A 165 -23.57 -1.69 5.59
C ILE A 165 -23.99 -2.75 4.57
N SER A 166 -25.09 -2.50 3.85
CA SER A 166 -25.49 -3.40 2.78
C SER A 166 -24.57 -3.26 1.58
N CYS A 167 -24.31 -4.36 0.88
CA CYS A 167 -23.49 -4.33 -0.33
C CYS A 167 -24.11 -5.17 -1.44
N VAL A 168 -23.85 -4.76 -2.68
CA VAL A 168 -24.18 -5.52 -3.88
C VAL A 168 -22.90 -6.11 -4.42
N LEU A 169 -22.77 -7.43 -4.34
CA LEU A 169 -21.54 -8.15 -4.69
C LEU A 169 -21.05 -7.82 -6.10
N GLU A 170 -21.94 -7.80 -7.07
CA GLU A 170 -21.61 -7.51 -8.47
C GLU A 170 -21.04 -6.11 -8.67
N GLU A 171 -21.54 -5.13 -7.93
CA GLU A 171 -21.04 -3.76 -7.97
C GLU A 171 -19.64 -3.66 -7.37
N ILE A 172 -19.40 -4.34 -6.26
CA ILE A 172 -18.10 -4.37 -5.61
C ILE A 172 -17.08 -5.09 -6.49
N GLU A 173 -17.47 -6.20 -7.11
CA GLU A 173 -16.59 -6.92 -8.04
C GLU A 173 -16.24 -6.07 -9.27
N ALA A 174 -17.21 -5.34 -9.82
CA ALA A 174 -16.97 -4.41 -10.93
C ALA A 174 -16.00 -3.28 -10.54
N ASP A 175 -16.16 -2.71 -9.36
CA ASP A 175 -15.26 -1.67 -8.84
C ASP A 175 -13.85 -2.19 -8.65
N ILE A 176 -13.71 -3.41 -8.14
CA ILE A 176 -12.41 -4.08 -7.98
C ILE A 176 -11.74 -4.29 -9.34
N ASN A 177 -12.48 -4.80 -10.33
CA ASN A 177 -11.96 -5.00 -11.68
C ASN A 177 -11.51 -3.68 -12.33
N GLU A 178 -12.28 -2.62 -12.16
CA GLU A 178 -11.92 -1.30 -12.68
C GLU A 178 -10.66 -0.75 -12.02
N ARG A 179 -10.55 -0.90 -10.71
CA ARG A 179 -9.39 -0.47 -9.96
C ARG A 179 -8.14 -1.28 -10.35
N ASP A 180 -8.25 -2.59 -10.49
CA ASP A 180 -7.17 -3.45 -10.96
C ASP A 180 -6.70 -3.05 -12.35
N HIS A 181 -7.64 -2.80 -13.26
CA HIS A 181 -7.31 -2.35 -14.62
C HIS A 181 -6.53 -1.04 -14.60
N ARG A 182 -6.98 -0.10 -13.79
CA ARG A 182 -6.33 1.21 -13.63
C ARG A 182 -4.91 1.06 -13.08
N ASP A 183 -4.74 0.24 -12.03
CA ASP A 183 -3.44 0.01 -11.42
C ASP A 183 -2.47 -0.71 -12.37
N MET A 184 -2.96 -1.68 -13.14
CA MET A 184 -2.15 -2.47 -14.07
C MET A 184 -1.78 -1.73 -15.34
N THR A 185 -2.61 -0.79 -15.78
CA THR A 185 -2.42 -0.09 -17.06
C THR A 185 -1.87 1.31 -16.92
N ARG A 186 -1.67 1.79 -15.69
CA ARG A 186 -1.08 3.12 -15.50
C ARG A 186 0.31 3.18 -16.09
N GLU A 187 0.65 4.31 -16.67
CA GLU A 187 1.90 4.52 -17.42
C GLU A 187 3.13 4.41 -16.51
N ILE A 188 3.04 4.92 -15.29
CA ILE A 188 4.17 4.97 -14.35
C ILE A 188 3.95 3.96 -13.22
N SER A 189 4.96 3.11 -13.00
CA SER A 189 4.99 2.13 -11.91
C SER A 189 3.71 1.29 -11.82
N PRO A 190 3.30 0.61 -12.90
CA PRO A 190 2.07 -0.17 -12.87
C PRO A 190 2.16 -1.33 -11.87
N LEU A 191 0.99 -1.79 -11.42
CA LEU A 191 0.89 -3.02 -10.64
C LEU A 191 1.37 -4.20 -11.49
N LYS A 192 2.45 -4.81 -11.08
CA LYS A 192 3.12 -5.87 -11.83
C LYS A 192 3.91 -6.75 -10.86
N GLN A 193 3.88 -8.04 -11.08
CA GLN A 193 4.72 -8.97 -10.33
C GLN A 193 6.20 -8.77 -10.72
N ALA A 194 7.07 -8.53 -9.73
CA ALA A 194 8.51 -8.49 -9.97
C ALA A 194 9.01 -9.88 -10.41
N GLU A 195 10.05 -9.92 -11.24
CA GLU A 195 10.59 -11.19 -11.75
C GLU A 195 11.04 -12.14 -10.63
N ASP A 196 11.58 -11.59 -9.55
CA ASP A 196 12.04 -12.33 -8.38
C ASP A 196 11.01 -12.42 -7.25
N ALA A 197 9.76 -12.02 -7.51
CA ALA A 197 8.69 -12.14 -6.52
C ALA A 197 8.03 -13.51 -6.57
N VAL A 198 7.66 -14.00 -5.39
CA VAL A 198 6.85 -15.20 -5.25
C VAL A 198 5.37 -14.84 -5.36
N LEU A 199 4.67 -15.51 -6.24
CA LEU A 199 3.21 -15.37 -6.37
C LEU A 199 2.52 -16.18 -5.27
N LEU A 200 1.69 -15.50 -4.45
CA LEU A 200 0.81 -16.15 -3.49
C LEU A 200 -0.63 -15.84 -3.86
N ASP A 201 -1.36 -16.87 -4.30
CA ASP A 201 -2.81 -16.79 -4.50
C ASP A 201 -3.50 -17.19 -3.21
N SER A 202 -4.09 -16.22 -2.52
CA SER A 202 -4.72 -16.42 -1.22
C SER A 202 -6.20 -16.79 -1.31
N SER A 203 -6.73 -17.10 -2.50
CA SER A 203 -8.16 -17.39 -2.68
C SER A 203 -8.66 -18.49 -1.75
N ASP A 204 -7.84 -19.52 -1.53
CA ASP A 204 -8.15 -20.65 -0.66
C ASP A 204 -7.28 -20.72 0.61
N MET A 205 -6.66 -19.59 1.01
CA MET A 205 -5.78 -19.53 2.16
C MET A 205 -6.37 -18.64 3.27
N THR A 206 -6.13 -19.02 4.50
CA THR A 206 -6.40 -18.17 5.67
C THR A 206 -5.30 -17.09 5.79
N ILE A 207 -5.59 -16.05 6.56
CA ILE A 207 -4.60 -15.00 6.88
C ILE A 207 -3.36 -15.61 7.53
N GLU A 208 -3.57 -16.55 8.46
CA GLU A 208 -2.48 -17.25 9.15
C GLU A 208 -1.60 -18.03 8.18
N GLU A 209 -2.21 -18.76 7.24
CA GLU A 209 -1.48 -19.52 6.23
C GLU A 209 -0.64 -18.62 5.31
N VAL A 210 -1.18 -17.47 4.89
CA VAL A 210 -0.45 -16.50 4.08
C VAL A 210 0.72 -15.91 4.86
N LYS A 211 0.49 -15.51 6.11
CA LYS A 211 1.53 -14.99 7.00
C LYS A 211 2.68 -16.00 7.14
N GLU A 212 2.36 -17.26 7.45
CA GLU A 212 3.35 -18.32 7.62
C GLU A 212 4.14 -18.58 6.34
N ALA A 213 3.49 -18.52 5.18
CA ALA A 213 4.16 -18.67 3.89
C ALA A 213 5.22 -17.57 3.67
N ILE A 214 4.89 -16.33 4.00
CA ILE A 214 5.82 -15.20 3.86
C ILE A 214 6.97 -15.31 4.85
N ILE A 215 6.69 -15.65 6.10
CA ILE A 215 7.71 -15.83 7.14
C ILE A 215 8.66 -16.98 6.75
N SER A 216 8.13 -18.05 6.19
CA SER A 216 8.95 -19.17 5.68
C SER A 216 9.90 -18.72 4.56
N LEU A 217 9.43 -17.86 3.64
CA LEU A 217 10.29 -17.28 2.60
C LEU A 217 11.42 -16.45 3.21
N TYR A 218 11.11 -15.65 4.21
CA TYR A 218 12.10 -14.86 4.92
C TYR A 218 13.16 -15.73 5.61
N LYS A 219 12.72 -16.73 6.36
CA LYS A 219 13.62 -17.66 7.06
C LYS A 219 14.53 -18.41 6.08
N LYS A 220 13.96 -18.88 4.98
CA LYS A 220 14.69 -19.56 3.92
C LYS A 220 15.79 -18.67 3.30
N ARG A 221 15.49 -17.39 3.09
CA ARG A 221 16.46 -16.40 2.56
C ARG A 221 17.58 -16.10 3.56
N LYS A 222 17.27 -16.15 4.85
CA LYS A 222 18.27 -15.96 5.92
C LYS A 222 19.07 -17.23 6.26
N GLY A 223 18.70 -18.38 5.73
CA GLY A 223 19.35 -19.64 6.03
C GLY A 223 19.02 -20.20 7.43
N VAL A 224 17.82 -19.87 7.93
CA VAL A 224 17.36 -20.30 9.27
C VAL A 224 16.26 -21.35 9.15
#